data_002782f4e60e854b694f5988ffaf1b12
#
_entry.id   002782f4e60e854b694f5988ffaf1b12
#
_cell.length_a   1.000
_cell.length_b   1.000
_cell.length_c   1.000
_cell.angle_alpha   90.00
_cell.angle_beta   90.00
_cell.angle_gamma   90.00
#
_symmetry.space_group_name_H-M   'P 1'
#
loop_
_entity.id
_entity.type
_entity.pdbx_description
1 polymer ?
#
loop_
_entity_poly.entity_id
_entity_poly.type
_entity_poly.pdbx_seq_one_letter_code
_entity_poly.pdbx_strand_id
1 'polypeptide(L)'
;SVPELAERIDVTRADMVAASVDRALCICTTLEEFDTVQGLAVRFDNFWCSAGVHPDNEGVREPRIEDLVELAQRPRVVAIGETGLDYYRLNGRGLDDMEWQRERFRVHIRAGRATGLPLVVHTRSASADTLRLLREEGAEAVGGVFHCFTETMQVAREALDLGFHVSFSGILTFKSAVELQEVARYVPLERCLIETDSPYLAPVPFRGRTNTPALVPYVARKLAELKGVAVEEVAVATSRNFESLFKTSLKT
;
A
#
# COMPACT_ATOMS: atom_id res chain seq x y z
N SER A 1 -9.50 -0.34 -9.75
CA SER A 1 -10.63 -0.72 -8.88
C SER A 1 -11.13 -2.09 -9.30
N VAL A 2 -11.36 -2.99 -8.34
CA VAL A 2 -11.94 -4.29 -8.64
C VAL A 2 -13.44 -4.09 -8.86
N PRO A 3 -14.01 -4.41 -10.04
CA PRO A 3 -15.38 -4.07 -10.38
C PRO A 3 -16.40 -4.52 -9.34
N GLU A 4 -16.25 -5.74 -8.79
CA GLU A 4 -17.18 -6.29 -7.78
C GLU A 4 -17.24 -5.45 -6.49
N LEU A 5 -16.12 -4.88 -6.05
CA LEU A 5 -16.11 -3.99 -4.88
C LEU A 5 -16.67 -2.62 -5.21
N ALA A 6 -16.42 -2.11 -6.42
CA ALA A 6 -16.95 -0.83 -6.87
C ALA A 6 -18.48 -0.85 -7.00
N GLU A 7 -19.05 -1.93 -7.54
CA GLU A 7 -20.52 -2.12 -7.64
C GLU A 7 -21.20 -2.20 -6.28
N ARG A 8 -20.50 -2.67 -5.24
CA ARG A 8 -21.01 -2.83 -3.88
C ARG A 8 -20.45 -1.81 -2.89
N ILE A 9 -19.96 -0.68 -3.36
CA ILE A 9 -19.22 0.26 -2.52
C ILE A 9 -19.99 0.77 -1.30
N ASP A 10 -21.30 1.00 -1.43
CA ASP A 10 -22.13 1.46 -0.32
C ASP A 10 -22.27 0.38 0.77
N VAL A 11 -22.41 -0.89 0.37
CA VAL A 11 -22.43 -2.04 1.29
C VAL A 11 -21.04 -2.20 1.94
N THR A 12 -19.99 -2.15 1.13
CA THR A 12 -18.61 -2.25 1.62
C THR A 12 -18.32 -1.16 2.67
N ARG A 13 -18.76 0.07 2.43
CA ARG A 13 -18.60 1.17 3.38
C ARG A 13 -19.43 0.96 4.66
N ALA A 14 -20.65 0.48 4.53
CA ALA A 14 -21.49 0.16 5.70
C ALA A 14 -20.84 -0.93 6.56
N ASP A 15 -20.29 -1.98 5.92
CA ASP A 15 -19.58 -3.06 6.60
C ASP A 15 -18.30 -2.55 7.30
N MET A 16 -17.56 -1.62 6.68
CA MET A 16 -16.41 -0.95 7.30
C MET A 16 -16.82 -0.22 8.59
N VAL A 17 -17.88 0.59 8.53
CA VAL A 17 -18.36 1.33 9.70
C VAL A 17 -18.76 0.37 10.82
N ALA A 18 -19.50 -0.70 10.48
CA ALA A 18 -19.90 -1.73 11.45
C ALA A 18 -18.70 -2.46 12.08
N ALA A 19 -17.59 -2.55 11.34
CA ALA A 19 -16.33 -3.13 11.80
C ALA A 19 -15.38 -2.11 12.49
N SER A 20 -15.84 -0.87 12.70
CA SER A 20 -15.02 0.23 13.24
C SER A 20 -13.79 0.56 12.37
N VAL A 21 -13.90 0.40 11.06
CA VAL A 21 -12.91 0.81 10.06
C VAL A 21 -13.36 2.14 9.49
N ASP A 22 -12.68 3.20 9.87
CA ASP A 22 -13.13 4.57 9.65
C ASP A 22 -12.51 5.24 8.42
N ARG A 23 -11.52 4.63 7.77
CA ARG A 23 -10.82 5.23 6.64
C ARG A 23 -10.25 4.18 5.68
N ALA A 24 -10.03 4.59 4.41
CA ALA A 24 -9.37 3.75 3.41
C ALA A 24 -8.59 4.58 2.39
N LEU A 25 -7.49 4.00 1.91
CA LEU A 25 -6.77 4.44 0.73
C LEU A 25 -7.16 3.55 -0.45
N CYS A 26 -7.82 4.12 -1.45
CA CYS A 26 -8.16 3.45 -2.70
C CYS A 26 -6.94 3.49 -3.62
N ILE A 27 -6.46 2.34 -4.03
CA ILE A 27 -5.24 2.22 -4.81
C ILE A 27 -5.54 2.28 -6.30
N CYS A 28 -4.80 3.14 -7.02
CA CYS A 28 -4.78 3.23 -8.48
C CYS A 28 -3.65 2.36 -9.02
N THR A 29 -3.92 1.54 -10.02
CA THR A 29 -2.94 0.62 -10.62
C THR A 29 -2.68 0.88 -12.11
N THR A 30 -3.49 1.74 -12.76
CA THR A 30 -3.27 2.23 -14.14
C THR A 30 -3.77 3.67 -14.29
N LEU A 31 -3.23 4.40 -15.27
CA LEU A 31 -3.71 5.76 -15.55
C LEU A 31 -5.15 5.75 -16.10
N GLU A 32 -5.53 4.67 -16.78
CA GLU A 32 -6.84 4.49 -17.39
C GLU A 32 -7.96 4.35 -16.36
N GLU A 33 -7.67 3.78 -15.19
CA GLU A 33 -8.67 3.61 -14.12
C GLU A 33 -8.70 4.78 -13.12
N PHE A 34 -7.77 5.73 -13.22
CA PHE A 34 -7.59 6.78 -12.22
C PHE A 34 -8.88 7.55 -11.90
N ASP A 35 -9.61 7.99 -12.92
CA ASP A 35 -10.85 8.76 -12.70
C ASP A 35 -11.92 7.95 -11.95
N THR A 36 -11.98 6.64 -12.16
CA THR A 36 -12.87 5.74 -11.42
C THR A 36 -12.46 5.64 -9.95
N VAL A 37 -11.17 5.43 -9.68
CA VAL A 37 -10.64 5.32 -8.31
C VAL A 37 -10.79 6.64 -7.56
N GLN A 38 -10.44 7.77 -8.19
CA GLN A 38 -10.60 9.09 -7.61
C GLN A 38 -12.08 9.42 -7.34
N GLY A 39 -12.97 9.03 -8.25
CA GLY A 39 -14.42 9.21 -8.07
C GLY A 39 -14.94 8.56 -6.79
N LEU A 40 -14.43 7.38 -6.41
CA LEU A 40 -14.75 6.75 -5.13
C LEU A 40 -14.23 7.57 -3.94
N ALA A 41 -12.99 8.06 -4.03
CA ALA A 41 -12.38 8.84 -2.96
C ALA A 41 -13.07 10.20 -2.75
N VAL A 42 -13.57 10.81 -3.81
CA VAL A 42 -14.31 12.08 -3.73
C VAL A 42 -15.74 11.88 -3.21
N ARG A 43 -16.35 10.72 -3.51
CA ARG A 43 -17.73 10.40 -3.09
C ARG A 43 -17.85 10.29 -1.57
N PHE A 44 -16.80 9.86 -0.87
CA PHE A 44 -16.83 9.61 0.57
C PHE A 44 -15.77 10.45 1.29
N ASP A 45 -16.15 11.04 2.42
CA ASP A 45 -15.31 11.95 3.21
C ASP A 45 -14.14 11.27 3.92
N ASN A 46 -14.22 9.94 4.08
CA ASN A 46 -13.23 9.10 4.75
C ASN A 46 -12.40 8.23 3.77
N PHE A 47 -12.49 8.50 2.47
CA PHE A 47 -11.68 7.84 1.46
C PHE A 47 -10.69 8.80 0.82
N TRP A 48 -9.52 8.28 0.50
CA TRP A 48 -8.47 8.94 -0.29
C TRP A 48 -8.01 7.98 -1.39
N CYS A 49 -7.21 8.48 -2.32
CA CYS A 49 -6.66 7.64 -3.37
C CYS A 49 -5.19 7.95 -3.64
N SER A 50 -4.54 7.02 -4.33
CA SER A 50 -3.22 7.18 -4.91
C SER A 50 -3.31 7.43 -6.43
N ALA A 51 -2.20 7.86 -7.03
CA ALA A 51 -2.02 7.95 -8.47
C ALA A 51 -0.76 7.20 -8.87
N GLY A 52 -0.89 6.19 -9.73
CA GLY A 52 0.25 5.37 -10.14
C GLY A 52 -0.10 4.26 -11.11
N VAL A 53 0.95 3.54 -11.54
CA VAL A 53 0.87 2.38 -12.43
C VAL A 53 1.64 1.23 -11.80
N HIS A 54 0.92 0.15 -11.50
CA HIS A 54 1.46 -1.05 -10.87
C HIS A 54 2.57 -1.69 -11.73
N PRO A 55 3.65 -2.21 -11.14
CA PRO A 55 4.77 -2.76 -11.89
C PRO A 55 4.39 -3.92 -12.81
N ASP A 56 3.44 -4.79 -12.42
CA ASP A 56 3.05 -5.98 -13.20
C ASP A 56 2.06 -5.67 -14.35
N ASN A 57 1.59 -4.43 -14.48
CA ASN A 57 0.68 -4.04 -15.56
C ASN A 57 1.46 -3.78 -16.85
N GLU A 58 1.31 -4.67 -17.83
CA GLU A 58 1.87 -4.55 -19.17
C GLU A 58 0.82 -4.09 -20.18
N GLY A 59 1.26 -3.39 -21.23
CA GLY A 59 0.36 -2.94 -22.30
C GLY A 59 -0.56 -1.76 -21.91
N VAL A 60 -0.33 -1.15 -20.76
CA VAL A 60 -1.00 0.06 -20.30
C VAL A 60 -0.19 1.31 -20.68
N ARG A 61 -0.78 2.48 -20.58
CA ARG A 61 -0.07 3.74 -20.81
C ARG A 61 1.04 3.92 -19.76
N GLU A 62 2.29 4.07 -20.24
CA GLU A 62 3.40 4.40 -19.36
C GLU A 62 3.24 5.82 -18.83
N PRO A 63 3.39 6.03 -17.50
CA PRO A 63 3.28 7.35 -16.92
C PRO A 63 4.54 8.17 -17.18
N ARG A 64 4.37 9.46 -17.44
CA ARG A 64 5.44 10.45 -17.34
C ARG A 64 5.36 11.15 -15.98
N ILE A 65 6.44 11.81 -15.58
CA ILE A 65 6.46 12.57 -14.31
C ILE A 65 5.35 13.62 -14.31
N GLU A 66 5.16 14.32 -15.43
CA GLU A 66 4.15 15.37 -15.57
C GLU A 66 2.73 14.83 -15.41
N ASP A 67 2.43 13.65 -15.95
CA ASP A 67 1.13 12.98 -15.79
C ASP A 67 0.82 12.74 -14.31
N LEU A 68 1.77 12.17 -13.55
CA LEU A 68 1.60 11.88 -12.13
C LEU A 68 1.54 13.16 -11.27
N VAL A 69 2.32 14.19 -11.62
CA VAL A 69 2.29 15.51 -10.96
C VAL A 69 0.93 16.18 -11.15
N GLU A 70 0.36 16.11 -12.36
CA GLU A 70 -0.99 16.62 -12.64
C GLU A 70 -2.05 15.87 -11.82
N LEU A 71 -2.02 14.54 -11.84
CA LEU A 71 -2.95 13.71 -11.07
C LEU A 71 -2.83 13.94 -9.55
N ALA A 72 -1.63 14.17 -9.05
CA ALA A 72 -1.37 14.47 -7.65
C ALA A 72 -2.07 15.74 -7.14
N GLN A 73 -2.42 16.67 -8.03
CA GLN A 73 -3.14 17.90 -7.70
C GLN A 73 -4.66 17.70 -7.59
N ARG A 74 -5.16 16.54 -8.02
CA ARG A 74 -6.60 16.23 -7.98
C ARG A 74 -7.06 16.03 -6.53
N PRO A 75 -8.31 16.41 -6.21
CA PRO A 75 -8.86 16.22 -4.87
C PRO A 75 -8.74 14.77 -4.38
N ARG A 76 -8.40 14.60 -3.10
CA ARG A 76 -8.27 13.31 -2.43
C ARG A 76 -7.07 12.44 -2.85
N VAL A 77 -6.22 12.87 -3.75
CA VAL A 77 -4.95 12.20 -4.05
C VAL A 77 -3.94 12.53 -2.96
N VAL A 78 -3.42 11.52 -2.28
CA VAL A 78 -2.54 11.68 -1.11
C VAL A 78 -1.25 10.86 -1.21
N ALA A 79 -1.08 10.08 -2.27
CA ALA A 79 0.10 9.25 -2.49
C ALA A 79 0.39 9.03 -3.97
N ILE A 80 1.64 8.76 -4.29
CA ILE A 80 2.08 8.26 -5.60
C ILE A 80 2.24 6.74 -5.50
N GLY A 81 1.49 6.02 -6.28
CA GLY A 81 1.46 4.56 -6.31
C GLY A 81 0.09 4.03 -6.75
N GLU A 82 -0.05 2.73 -6.88
CA GLU A 82 0.93 1.70 -6.51
C GLU A 82 2.08 1.69 -7.52
N THR A 83 3.28 1.52 -7.02
CA THR A 83 4.50 1.51 -7.83
C THR A 83 5.52 0.54 -7.23
N GLY A 84 6.65 0.34 -7.87
CA GLY A 84 7.70 -0.54 -7.38
C GLY A 84 8.13 -1.57 -8.42
N LEU A 85 8.50 -2.77 -7.97
CA LEU A 85 9.00 -3.84 -8.83
C LEU A 85 8.35 -5.19 -8.50
N ASP A 86 8.03 -5.95 -9.52
CA ASP A 86 7.55 -7.33 -9.43
C ASP A 86 8.31 -8.23 -10.42
N TYR A 87 9.20 -9.07 -9.89
CA TYR A 87 9.97 -10.03 -10.69
C TYR A 87 9.44 -11.47 -10.54
N TYR A 88 8.27 -11.63 -9.94
CA TYR A 88 7.69 -12.96 -9.75
C TYR A 88 7.24 -13.59 -11.07
N ARG A 89 6.71 -12.77 -11.99
CA ARG A 89 6.22 -13.23 -13.31
C ARG A 89 7.10 -12.68 -14.43
N LEU A 90 8.27 -13.26 -14.61
CA LEU A 90 9.18 -12.85 -15.67
C LEU A 90 8.71 -13.27 -17.08
N ASN A 91 7.77 -14.22 -17.19
CA ASN A 91 7.21 -14.68 -18.47
C ASN A 91 8.30 -15.10 -19.48
N GLY A 92 9.34 -15.79 -19.00
CA GLY A 92 10.48 -16.25 -19.81
C GLY A 92 11.57 -15.19 -20.07
N ARG A 93 11.43 -13.99 -19.49
CA ARG A 93 12.44 -12.91 -19.56
C ARG A 93 13.52 -13.10 -18.50
N GLY A 94 14.69 -12.50 -18.72
CA GLY A 94 15.71 -12.33 -17.69
C GLY A 94 15.50 -11.05 -16.87
N LEU A 95 16.25 -10.89 -15.79
CA LEU A 95 16.18 -9.66 -14.98
C LEU A 95 16.65 -8.42 -15.76
N ASP A 96 17.56 -8.59 -16.71
CA ASP A 96 18.03 -7.50 -17.57
C ASP A 96 16.91 -6.93 -18.45
N ASP A 97 15.95 -7.77 -18.84
CA ASP A 97 14.78 -7.36 -19.63
C ASP A 97 13.76 -6.54 -18.84
N MET A 98 13.95 -6.40 -17.52
CA MET A 98 13.00 -5.69 -16.63
C MET A 98 13.32 -4.19 -16.46
N GLU A 99 14.16 -3.61 -17.32
CA GLU A 99 14.51 -2.19 -17.23
C GLU A 99 13.29 -1.28 -17.38
N TRP A 100 12.29 -1.68 -18.15
CA TRP A 100 11.03 -0.94 -18.26
C TRP A 100 10.29 -0.78 -16.93
N GLN A 101 10.28 -1.82 -16.06
CA GLN A 101 9.72 -1.70 -14.71
C GLN A 101 10.56 -0.77 -13.85
N ARG A 102 11.89 -0.89 -13.92
CA ARG A 102 12.81 -0.03 -13.16
C ARG A 102 12.66 1.43 -13.56
N GLU A 103 12.53 1.73 -14.86
CA GLU A 103 12.32 3.11 -15.31
C GLU A 103 10.93 3.64 -14.89
N ARG A 104 9.88 2.83 -15.00
CA ARG A 104 8.56 3.17 -14.46
C ARG A 104 8.64 3.51 -12.97
N PHE A 105 9.37 2.73 -12.19
CA PHE A 105 9.54 2.99 -10.77
C PHE A 105 10.30 4.30 -10.50
N ARG A 106 11.36 4.59 -11.23
CA ARG A 106 12.09 5.89 -11.15
C ARG A 106 11.15 7.07 -11.44
N VAL A 107 10.30 6.96 -12.45
CA VAL A 107 9.31 8.00 -12.78
C VAL A 107 8.41 8.29 -11.58
N HIS A 108 7.91 7.27 -10.90
CA HIS A 108 7.06 7.44 -9.71
C HIS A 108 7.84 8.06 -8.53
N ILE A 109 9.07 7.63 -8.27
CA ILE A 109 9.89 8.21 -7.20
C ILE A 109 10.13 9.71 -7.47
N ARG A 110 10.49 10.06 -8.70
CA ARG A 110 10.70 11.47 -9.12
C ARG A 110 9.41 12.28 -9.00
N ALA A 111 8.26 11.72 -9.38
CA ALA A 111 6.95 12.37 -9.21
C ALA A 111 6.61 12.55 -7.71
N GLY A 112 6.85 11.55 -6.86
CA GLY A 112 6.68 11.67 -5.41
C GLY A 112 7.52 12.81 -4.84
N ARG A 113 8.78 12.91 -5.23
CA ARG A 113 9.67 14.01 -4.82
C ARG A 113 9.19 15.38 -5.32
N ALA A 114 8.73 15.46 -6.56
CA ALA A 114 8.24 16.71 -7.15
C ALA A 114 6.95 17.21 -6.48
N THR A 115 6.10 16.30 -6.02
CA THR A 115 4.80 16.63 -5.39
C THR A 115 4.86 16.68 -3.86
N GLY A 116 5.90 16.13 -3.24
CA GLY A 116 6.00 15.95 -1.80
C GLY A 116 5.03 14.90 -1.25
N LEU A 117 4.49 14.03 -2.11
CA LEU A 117 3.60 12.94 -1.71
C LEU A 117 4.38 11.65 -1.44
N PRO A 118 3.99 10.88 -0.41
CA PRO A 118 4.61 9.61 -0.08
C PRO A 118 4.35 8.55 -1.16
N LEU A 119 5.22 7.54 -1.20
CA LEU A 119 5.12 6.42 -2.14
C LEU A 119 4.35 5.24 -1.53
N VAL A 120 3.52 4.57 -2.34
CA VAL A 120 2.96 3.25 -2.02
C VAL A 120 3.73 2.22 -2.84
N VAL A 121 4.64 1.50 -2.17
CA VAL A 121 5.63 0.64 -2.81
C VAL A 121 5.23 -0.82 -2.74
N HIS A 122 5.10 -1.43 -3.91
CA HIS A 122 5.04 -2.86 -4.14
C HIS A 122 6.44 -3.42 -4.35
N THR A 123 6.74 -4.55 -3.73
CA THR A 123 7.95 -5.32 -4.07
C THR A 123 7.65 -6.81 -3.96
N ARG A 124 8.02 -7.56 -5.00
CA ARG A 124 7.86 -9.01 -5.03
C ARG A 124 9.00 -9.65 -5.81
N SER A 125 9.79 -10.48 -5.15
CA SER A 125 11.01 -11.09 -5.73
C SER A 125 12.00 -10.06 -6.30
N ALA A 126 11.96 -8.80 -5.80
CA ALA A 126 12.68 -7.66 -6.38
C ALA A 126 13.25 -6.69 -5.31
N SER A 127 13.28 -7.08 -4.05
CA SER A 127 13.58 -6.19 -2.92
C SER A 127 14.95 -5.52 -3.03
N ALA A 128 15.97 -6.22 -3.55
CA ALA A 128 17.30 -5.64 -3.72
C ALA A 128 17.29 -4.44 -4.69
N ASP A 129 16.68 -4.60 -5.86
CA ASP A 129 16.53 -3.52 -6.85
C ASP A 129 15.58 -2.42 -6.34
N THR A 130 14.50 -2.79 -5.65
CA THR A 130 13.57 -1.83 -5.04
C THR A 130 14.31 -0.90 -4.08
N LEU A 131 15.07 -1.45 -3.13
CA LEU A 131 15.83 -0.67 -2.15
C LEU A 131 16.94 0.16 -2.81
N ARG A 132 17.62 -0.40 -3.82
CA ARG A 132 18.64 0.29 -4.59
C ARG A 132 18.08 1.53 -5.28
N LEU A 133 16.97 1.39 -6.02
CA LEU A 133 16.35 2.50 -6.74
C LEU A 133 15.78 3.57 -5.81
N LEU A 134 15.19 3.17 -4.67
CA LEU A 134 14.75 4.14 -3.66
C LEU A 134 15.90 5.02 -3.17
N ARG A 135 17.10 4.44 -2.94
CA ARG A 135 18.30 5.20 -2.54
C ARG A 135 18.84 6.05 -3.68
N GLU A 136 19.02 5.47 -4.87
CA GLU A 136 19.55 6.17 -6.04
C GLU A 136 18.72 7.40 -6.40
N GLU A 137 17.40 7.31 -6.29
CA GLU A 137 16.47 8.38 -6.62
C GLU A 137 16.13 9.30 -5.43
N GLY A 138 16.70 9.06 -4.26
CA GLY A 138 16.51 9.91 -3.07
C GLY A 138 15.07 9.88 -2.54
N ALA A 139 14.46 8.70 -2.47
CA ALA A 139 13.08 8.51 -2.03
C ALA A 139 12.85 8.84 -0.55
N GLU A 140 13.91 8.85 0.27
CA GLU A 140 13.87 9.25 1.68
C GLU A 140 13.36 10.68 1.89
N ALA A 141 13.44 11.53 0.86
CA ALA A 141 12.92 12.90 0.92
C ALA A 141 11.39 12.96 1.09
N VAL A 142 10.67 11.92 0.66
CA VAL A 142 9.20 11.85 0.76
C VAL A 142 8.73 10.65 1.57
N GLY A 143 9.54 9.61 1.69
CA GLY A 143 9.18 8.38 2.37
C GLY A 143 8.01 7.66 1.69
N GLY A 144 7.32 6.82 2.46
CA GLY A 144 6.20 6.05 1.93
C GLY A 144 5.88 4.84 2.78
N VAL A 145 5.27 3.85 2.16
CA VAL A 145 4.94 2.56 2.75
C VAL A 145 5.32 1.42 1.82
N PHE A 146 5.99 0.41 2.34
CA PHE A 146 6.02 -0.90 1.74
C PHE A 146 4.70 -1.59 2.06
N HIS A 147 3.80 -1.60 1.08
CA HIS A 147 2.49 -2.19 1.28
C HIS A 147 2.53 -3.70 1.13
N CYS A 148 1.55 -4.39 1.70
CA CYS A 148 1.42 -5.85 1.67
C CYS A 148 2.76 -6.57 1.92
N PHE A 149 3.50 -6.13 2.94
CA PHE A 149 4.88 -6.56 3.18
C PHE A 149 4.97 -8.06 3.44
N THR A 150 5.83 -8.73 2.65
CA THR A 150 6.10 -10.17 2.77
C THR A 150 7.60 -10.48 2.66
N GLU A 151 8.44 -9.46 2.72
CA GLU A 151 9.89 -9.56 2.55
C GLU A 151 10.60 -9.93 3.87
N THR A 152 11.92 -10.04 3.82
CA THR A 152 12.74 -10.47 4.96
C THR A 152 12.91 -9.38 6.02
N MET A 153 13.41 -9.78 7.20
CA MET A 153 13.82 -8.87 8.28
C MET A 153 14.85 -7.83 7.80
N GLN A 154 15.77 -8.23 6.94
CA GLN A 154 16.77 -7.30 6.40
C GLN A 154 16.12 -6.22 5.56
N VAL A 155 15.19 -6.58 4.69
CA VAL A 155 14.43 -5.61 3.86
C VAL A 155 13.61 -4.66 4.74
N ALA A 156 12.99 -5.17 5.81
CA ALA A 156 12.26 -4.32 6.75
C ALA A 156 13.17 -3.26 7.42
N ARG A 157 14.37 -3.67 7.87
CA ARG A 157 15.34 -2.73 8.44
C ARG A 157 15.74 -1.65 7.46
N GLU A 158 16.09 -2.02 6.24
CA GLU A 158 16.50 -1.08 5.21
C GLU A 158 15.36 -0.13 4.78
N ALA A 159 14.11 -0.63 4.76
CA ALA A 159 12.94 0.22 4.53
C ALA A 159 12.74 1.25 5.66
N LEU A 160 12.89 0.83 6.92
CA LEU A 160 12.80 1.73 8.07
C LEU A 160 13.92 2.78 8.07
N ASP A 161 15.15 2.39 7.71
CA ASP A 161 16.30 3.31 7.60
C ASP A 161 16.08 4.39 6.52
N LEU A 162 15.32 4.06 5.47
CA LEU A 162 14.87 5.01 4.44
C LEU A 162 13.64 5.85 4.86
N GLY A 163 13.16 5.70 6.09
CA GLY A 163 12.01 6.44 6.62
C GLY A 163 10.65 5.90 6.21
N PHE A 164 10.58 4.71 5.61
CA PHE A 164 9.33 4.09 5.18
C PHE A 164 8.57 3.43 6.33
N HIS A 165 7.26 3.33 6.15
CA HIS A 165 6.37 2.49 6.96
C HIS A 165 6.31 1.09 6.35
N VAL A 166 5.86 0.13 7.18
CA VAL A 166 5.58 -1.25 6.77
C VAL A 166 4.11 -1.54 7.02
N SER A 167 3.41 -1.98 5.98
CA SER A 167 1.99 -2.32 6.06
C SER A 167 1.77 -3.82 6.01
N PHE A 168 0.99 -4.33 6.95
CA PHE A 168 0.69 -5.75 7.11
C PHE A 168 -0.73 -6.05 6.61
N SER A 169 -0.83 -7.08 5.77
CA SER A 169 -2.10 -7.57 5.21
C SER A 169 -2.59 -8.84 5.93
N GLY A 170 -3.65 -9.45 5.40
CA GLY A 170 -4.20 -10.70 5.91
C GLY A 170 -3.20 -11.86 6.01
N ILE A 171 -2.12 -11.83 5.23
CA ILE A 171 -1.03 -12.82 5.28
C ILE A 171 -0.44 -12.93 6.69
N LEU A 172 -0.38 -11.83 7.45
CA LEU A 172 0.13 -11.83 8.83
C LEU A 172 -0.58 -12.85 9.72
N THR A 173 -1.85 -13.15 9.43
CA THR A 173 -2.67 -14.10 10.21
C THR A 173 -2.40 -15.56 9.86
N PHE A 174 -1.64 -15.85 8.78
CA PHE A 174 -1.43 -17.22 8.32
C PHE A 174 -0.41 -17.94 9.19
N LYS A 175 -0.70 -19.19 9.54
CA LYS A 175 0.20 -20.02 10.38
C LYS A 175 1.58 -20.21 9.73
N SER A 176 1.66 -20.22 8.41
CA SER A 176 2.91 -20.38 7.65
C SER A 176 3.76 -19.11 7.56
N ALA A 177 3.22 -17.95 7.92
CA ALA A 177 3.90 -16.65 7.79
C ALA A 177 4.84 -16.36 8.99
N VAL A 178 5.63 -17.34 9.43
CA VAL A 178 6.45 -17.24 10.65
C VAL A 178 7.46 -16.10 10.54
N GLU A 179 8.19 -15.99 9.42
CA GLU A 179 9.19 -14.94 9.21
C GLU A 179 8.54 -13.54 9.20
N LEU A 180 7.40 -13.38 8.53
CA LEU A 180 6.65 -12.13 8.54
C LEU A 180 6.18 -11.74 9.96
N GLN A 181 5.80 -12.73 10.78
CA GLN A 181 5.40 -12.48 12.17
C GLN A 181 6.59 -11.99 13.01
N GLU A 182 7.80 -12.48 12.77
CA GLU A 182 9.01 -11.93 13.39
C GLU A 182 9.30 -10.50 12.95
N VAL A 183 9.13 -10.21 11.66
CA VAL A 183 9.21 -8.83 11.15
C VAL A 183 8.19 -7.93 11.84
N ALA A 184 6.95 -8.39 11.99
CA ALA A 184 5.91 -7.62 12.67
C ALA A 184 6.20 -7.36 14.16
N ARG A 185 6.90 -8.27 14.84
CA ARG A 185 7.38 -8.03 16.22
C ARG A 185 8.46 -6.96 16.26
N TYR A 186 9.34 -6.94 15.26
CA TYR A 186 10.48 -6.04 15.17
C TYR A 186 10.09 -4.60 14.79
N VAL A 187 9.26 -4.42 13.74
CA VAL A 187 8.89 -3.10 13.22
C VAL A 187 8.23 -2.26 14.33
N PRO A 188 8.73 -1.05 14.64
CA PRO A 188 8.11 -0.20 15.67
C PRO A 188 6.64 0.08 15.37
N LEU A 189 5.79 0.12 16.39
CA LEU A 189 4.34 0.29 16.19
C LEU A 189 4.00 1.62 15.48
N GLU A 190 4.78 2.67 15.73
CA GLU A 190 4.69 3.98 15.05
C GLU A 190 5.11 3.95 13.56
N ARG A 191 5.59 2.83 13.08
CA ARG A 191 5.92 2.58 11.67
C ARG A 191 5.07 1.50 11.02
N CYS A 192 4.10 0.95 11.77
CA CYS A 192 3.18 -0.05 11.26
C CYS A 192 1.95 0.58 10.62
N LEU A 193 1.53 0.04 9.49
CA LEU A 193 0.19 0.18 8.93
C LEU A 193 -0.46 -1.20 8.82
N ILE A 194 -1.76 -1.22 8.68
CA ILE A 194 -2.55 -2.42 8.43
C ILE A 194 -3.43 -2.21 7.21
N GLU A 195 -3.63 -3.25 6.43
CA GLU A 195 -4.39 -3.21 5.19
C GLU A 195 -5.10 -4.52 4.92
N THR A 196 -5.90 -4.55 3.88
CA THR A 196 -6.56 -5.78 3.41
C THR A 196 -6.00 -6.29 2.10
N ASP A 197 -5.61 -5.43 1.18
CA ASP A 197 -5.32 -5.75 -0.22
C ASP A 197 -6.56 -6.39 -0.92
N SER A 198 -7.74 -5.86 -0.56
CA SER A 198 -9.00 -6.40 -1.07
C SER A 198 -9.10 -6.30 -2.59
N PRO A 199 -9.63 -7.35 -3.25
CA PRO A 199 -10.40 -8.48 -2.73
C PRO A 199 -9.58 -9.72 -2.36
N TYR A 200 -8.26 -9.61 -2.35
CA TYR A 200 -7.32 -10.71 -2.12
C TYR A 200 -6.98 -10.89 -0.64
N LEU A 201 -6.26 -11.96 -0.33
CA LEU A 201 -5.55 -12.16 0.95
C LEU A 201 -6.43 -12.10 2.21
N ALA A 202 -7.68 -12.59 2.13
CA ALA A 202 -8.58 -12.62 3.28
C ALA A 202 -7.89 -13.24 4.52
N PRO A 203 -7.95 -12.57 5.69
CA PRO A 203 -7.30 -13.06 6.91
C PRO A 203 -7.99 -14.33 7.45
N VAL A 204 -7.30 -15.06 8.32
CA VAL A 204 -7.93 -16.15 9.09
C VAL A 204 -9.01 -15.53 10.01
N PRO A 205 -10.23 -16.12 10.10
CA PRO A 205 -10.66 -17.41 9.56
C PRO A 205 -11.29 -17.36 8.15
N PHE A 206 -11.18 -16.27 7.42
CA PHE A 206 -11.89 -16.04 6.15
C PHE A 206 -11.11 -16.45 4.90
N ARG A 207 -10.01 -17.18 5.03
CA ARG A 207 -9.21 -17.64 3.88
C ARG A 207 -10.07 -18.32 2.80
N GLY A 208 -9.80 -17.97 1.53
CA GLY A 208 -10.55 -18.49 0.39
C GLY A 208 -11.87 -17.76 0.11
N ARG A 209 -12.22 -16.75 0.89
CA ARG A 209 -13.35 -15.85 0.61
C ARG A 209 -12.85 -14.53 0.02
N THR A 210 -13.73 -13.79 -0.63
CA THR A 210 -13.47 -12.41 -1.05
C THR A 210 -13.15 -11.57 0.18
N ASN A 211 -12.00 -10.91 0.17
CA ASN A 211 -11.60 -9.98 1.22
C ASN A 211 -12.30 -8.64 1.05
N THR A 212 -12.57 -7.96 2.15
CA THR A 212 -13.13 -6.61 2.17
C THR A 212 -12.44 -5.77 3.24
N PRO A 213 -12.44 -4.44 3.13
CA PRO A 213 -11.86 -3.57 4.16
C PRO A 213 -12.39 -3.81 5.57
N ALA A 214 -13.63 -4.30 5.71
CA ALA A 214 -14.22 -4.68 7.00
C ALA A 214 -13.47 -5.80 7.74
N LEU A 215 -12.57 -6.53 7.06
CA LEU A 215 -11.78 -7.59 7.66
C LEU A 215 -10.42 -7.13 8.21
N VAL A 216 -10.03 -5.85 8.03
CA VAL A 216 -8.76 -5.33 8.57
C VAL A 216 -8.62 -5.46 10.09
N PRO A 217 -9.69 -5.45 10.93
CA PRO A 217 -9.56 -5.68 12.36
C PRO A 217 -8.94 -7.04 12.73
N TYR A 218 -9.02 -8.05 11.86
CA TYR A 218 -8.35 -9.34 12.10
C TYR A 218 -6.84 -9.22 11.96
N VAL A 219 -6.35 -8.37 11.06
CA VAL A 219 -4.93 -8.03 10.95
C VAL A 219 -4.47 -7.24 12.19
N ALA A 220 -5.27 -6.26 12.63
CA ALA A 220 -4.99 -5.48 13.84
C ALA A 220 -4.87 -6.39 15.09
N ARG A 221 -5.80 -7.33 15.28
CA ARG A 221 -5.75 -8.29 16.40
C ARG A 221 -4.49 -9.16 16.36
N LYS A 222 -4.12 -9.63 15.17
CA LYS A 222 -2.90 -10.43 15.02
C LYS A 222 -1.64 -9.60 15.29
N LEU A 223 -1.59 -8.37 14.84
CA LEU A 223 -0.48 -7.46 15.13
C LEU A 223 -0.39 -7.16 16.63
N ALA A 224 -1.52 -6.92 17.30
CA ALA A 224 -1.59 -6.70 18.75
C ALA A 224 -1.07 -7.92 19.53
N GLU A 225 -1.51 -9.14 19.16
CA GLU A 225 -1.01 -10.40 19.72
C GLU A 225 0.51 -10.51 19.62
N LEU A 226 1.06 -10.24 18.42
CA LEU A 226 2.50 -10.34 18.14
C LEU A 226 3.32 -9.32 18.93
N LYS A 227 2.77 -8.13 19.15
CA LYS A 227 3.43 -7.05 19.90
C LYS A 227 3.18 -7.10 21.40
N GLY A 228 2.26 -7.92 21.88
CA GLY A 228 1.89 -8.01 23.30
C GLY A 228 1.20 -6.73 23.83
N VAL A 229 0.42 -6.06 22.98
CA VAL A 229 -0.33 -4.83 23.33
C VAL A 229 -1.83 -5.02 23.09
N ALA A 230 -2.65 -4.08 23.58
CA ALA A 230 -4.09 -4.09 23.31
C ALA A 230 -4.39 -3.78 21.83
N VAL A 231 -5.47 -4.33 21.28
CA VAL A 231 -5.86 -4.08 19.87
C VAL A 231 -6.23 -2.61 19.65
N GLU A 232 -6.76 -1.95 20.65
CA GLU A 232 -7.09 -0.52 20.64
C GLU A 232 -5.82 0.34 20.47
N GLU A 233 -4.72 -0.07 21.08
CA GLU A 233 -3.42 0.60 20.92
C GLU A 233 -2.92 0.48 19.48
N VAL A 234 -3.03 -0.70 18.87
CA VAL A 234 -2.73 -0.90 17.45
C VAL A 234 -3.63 -0.03 16.57
N ALA A 235 -4.94 -0.02 16.83
CA ALA A 235 -5.89 0.78 16.05
C ALA A 235 -5.57 2.27 16.11
N VAL A 236 -5.27 2.81 17.30
CA VAL A 236 -4.88 4.22 17.48
C VAL A 236 -3.56 4.53 16.79
N ALA A 237 -2.55 3.67 16.96
CA ALA A 237 -1.23 3.89 16.37
C ALA A 237 -1.28 3.86 14.84
N THR A 238 -1.90 2.83 14.24
CA THR A 238 -1.97 2.70 12.78
C THR A 238 -2.84 3.80 12.14
N SER A 239 -3.89 4.25 12.82
CA SER A 239 -4.68 5.41 12.37
C SER A 239 -3.86 6.70 12.37
N ARG A 240 -3.08 6.97 13.43
CA ARG A 240 -2.18 8.12 13.48
C ARG A 240 -1.06 8.05 12.44
N ASN A 241 -0.51 6.85 12.23
CA ASN A 241 0.51 6.64 11.20
C ASN A 241 -0.04 6.94 9.81
N PHE A 242 -1.28 6.50 9.52
CA PHE A 242 -1.97 6.81 8.27
C PHE A 242 -2.15 8.34 8.10
N GLU A 243 -2.68 9.02 9.11
CA GLU A 243 -2.88 10.46 9.08
C GLU A 243 -1.57 11.23 8.87
N SER A 244 -0.53 10.83 9.57
CA SER A 244 0.79 11.46 9.49
C SER A 244 1.44 11.24 8.13
N LEU A 245 1.43 9.98 7.64
CA LEU A 245 2.07 9.63 6.37
C LEU A 245 1.38 10.31 5.18
N PHE A 246 0.05 10.22 5.13
CA PHE A 246 -0.73 10.72 4.00
C PHE A 246 -1.25 12.16 4.21
N LYS A 247 -0.88 12.81 5.32
CA LYS A 247 -1.31 14.18 5.67
C LYS A 247 -2.83 14.36 5.59
N THR A 248 -3.56 13.34 6.06
CA THR A 248 -5.02 13.31 6.07
C THR A 248 -5.54 13.65 7.45
N SER A 249 -6.66 14.38 7.52
CA SER A 249 -7.44 14.53 8.76
C SER A 249 -8.89 14.22 8.43
N LEU A 250 -9.55 13.40 9.26
CA LEU A 250 -11.00 13.36 9.26
C LEU A 250 -11.48 14.69 9.81
N LYS A 251 -12.38 15.37 9.09
CA LYS A 251 -13.08 16.52 9.68
C LYS A 251 -13.93 15.98 10.82
N THR A 252 -13.57 16.34 12.05
CA THR A 252 -14.38 16.10 13.25
C THR A 252 -15.69 16.83 13.15
#